data_cf8dc819dd3849a3809369ca6e322570
#
_entry.id   cf8dc819dd3849a3809369ca6e322570
#
_cell.length_a   1.000
_cell.length_b   1.000
_cell.length_c   1.000
_cell.angle_alpha   90.00
_cell.angle_beta   90.00
_cell.angle_gamma   90.00
#
_symmetry.space_group_name_H-M   'P 1'
#
loop_
_entity.id
_entity.type
_entity.pdbx_description
1 polymer ?
#
loop_
_entity_poly.entity_id
_entity_poly.type
_entity_poly.pdbx_seq_one_letter_code
_entity_poly.pdbx_strand_id
1 'polypeptide(L)'
;MLGNTELLLRILADVPPAGIVEGAYLFAQTEPNQQSVFVAGRELIERERVHKLLISDCRPKSGYIGAVAYRRAMIESGIPAGVIEEVPMEPTEILHTQIESQRVVRFAEAQGYRRLIVVSSPFHQERAFITMVTAALRQYPSLKLYSVPGAPQPWDEVVTHSQGTLQGTRAELIAEEQKRIEKYTIQGDLLPRQTILQYLRARD
;
A
#
# COMPACT_ATOMS: atom_id res chain seq x y z
N MET A 1 -16.44 -7.72 17.53
CA MET A 1 -16.86 -6.52 16.75
C MET A 1 -16.00 -5.28 17.06
N LEU A 2 -15.82 -4.86 18.31
CA LEU A 2 -15.03 -3.65 18.66
C LEU A 2 -13.57 -3.67 18.13
N GLY A 3 -12.89 -4.81 18.18
CA GLY A 3 -11.50 -4.91 17.70
C GLY A 3 -11.31 -4.68 16.20
N ASN A 4 -12.29 -5.05 15.37
CA ASN A 4 -12.21 -4.79 13.93
C ASN A 4 -12.42 -3.30 13.61
N THR A 5 -13.32 -2.64 14.34
CA THR A 5 -13.54 -1.19 14.20
C THR A 5 -12.30 -0.41 14.64
N GLU A 6 -11.69 -0.79 15.78
CA GLU A 6 -10.45 -0.17 16.25
C GLU A 6 -9.33 -0.34 15.21
N LEU A 7 -9.15 -1.55 14.67
CA LEU A 7 -8.14 -1.82 13.66
C LEU A 7 -8.33 -0.93 12.43
N LEU A 8 -9.56 -0.87 11.89
CA LEU A 8 -9.86 -0.06 10.71
C LEU A 8 -9.60 1.42 10.96
N LEU A 9 -10.03 1.96 12.10
CA LEU A 9 -9.79 3.36 12.46
C LEU A 9 -8.30 3.65 12.60
N ARG A 10 -7.52 2.76 13.25
CA ARG A 10 -6.06 2.92 13.36
C ARG A 10 -5.37 2.87 12.01
N ILE A 11 -5.84 2.06 11.06
CA ILE A 11 -5.26 2.01 9.72
C ILE A 11 -5.62 3.26 8.91
N LEU A 12 -6.87 3.72 8.97
CA LEU A 12 -7.32 4.84 8.14
C LEU A 12 -6.96 6.23 8.71
N ALA A 13 -6.68 6.31 10.01
CA ALA A 13 -6.31 7.54 10.71
C ALA A 13 -4.99 7.38 11.48
N ASP A 14 -4.06 6.61 10.94
CA ASP A 14 -2.74 6.39 11.53
C ASP A 14 -1.91 7.68 11.55
N VAL A 15 -1.10 7.82 12.56
CA VAL A 15 -0.22 8.99 12.73
C VAL A 15 1.24 8.55 12.56
N PRO A 16 1.85 8.77 11.38
CA PRO A 16 3.28 8.54 11.23
C PRO A 16 4.10 9.34 12.24
N PRO A 17 5.26 8.85 12.68
CA PRO A 17 6.06 9.48 13.72
C PRO A 17 6.48 10.88 13.32
N ALA A 18 6.78 11.73 14.30
CA ALA A 18 7.40 13.02 14.04
C ALA A 18 8.74 12.84 13.29
N GLY A 19 9.03 13.73 12.34
CA GLY A 19 10.23 13.68 11.51
C GLY A 19 10.07 12.86 10.24
N ILE A 20 11.19 12.66 9.54
CA ILE A 20 11.23 12.07 8.21
C ILE A 20 11.30 10.54 8.32
N VAL A 21 10.47 9.84 7.58
CA VAL A 21 10.50 8.38 7.39
C VAL A 21 11.33 8.07 6.13
N GLU A 22 12.03 6.94 6.11
CA GLU A 22 12.97 6.58 5.05
C GLU A 22 12.28 6.51 3.67
N GLY A 23 11.04 6.00 3.62
CA GLY A 23 10.27 5.94 2.36
C GLY A 23 8.78 5.77 2.57
N ALA A 24 8.01 5.98 1.48
CA ALA A 24 6.61 5.59 1.37
C ALA A 24 6.44 4.67 0.16
N TYR A 25 5.86 3.49 0.38
CA TYR A 25 5.52 2.60 -0.72
C TYR A 25 4.12 2.89 -1.23
N LEU A 26 4.03 3.26 -2.51
CA LEU A 26 2.78 3.46 -3.22
C LEU A 26 2.41 2.14 -3.91
N PHE A 27 1.41 1.43 -3.37
CA PHE A 27 0.94 0.20 -3.99
C PHE A 27 0.52 0.41 -5.44
N ALA A 28 0.88 -0.53 -6.30
CA ALA A 28 0.47 -0.54 -7.70
C ALA A 28 -1.06 -0.45 -7.81
N GLN A 29 -1.53 0.54 -8.55
CA GLN A 29 -2.95 0.81 -8.79
C GLN A 29 -3.31 0.60 -10.25
N THR A 30 -4.56 0.29 -10.52
CA THR A 30 -5.13 0.46 -11.86
C THR A 30 -5.23 1.95 -12.20
N GLU A 31 -5.23 2.28 -13.48
CA GLU A 31 -5.21 3.67 -13.96
C GLU A 31 -6.25 4.58 -13.30
N PRO A 32 -7.55 4.20 -13.15
CA PRO A 32 -8.55 5.07 -12.53
C PRO A 32 -8.31 5.33 -11.03
N ASN A 33 -7.44 4.54 -10.37
CA ASN A 33 -7.18 4.66 -8.93
C ASN A 33 -5.80 5.25 -8.60
N GLN A 34 -4.91 5.39 -9.58
CA GLN A 34 -3.53 5.81 -9.33
C GLN A 34 -3.40 7.24 -8.80
N GLN A 35 -4.29 8.16 -9.19
CA GLN A 35 -4.26 9.54 -8.71
C GLN A 35 -4.44 9.63 -7.19
N SER A 36 -5.20 8.72 -6.60
CA SER A 36 -5.37 8.64 -5.14
C SER A 36 -4.01 8.55 -4.42
N VAL A 37 -3.14 7.66 -4.87
CA VAL A 37 -1.82 7.46 -4.25
C VAL A 37 -0.79 8.50 -4.67
N PHE A 38 -0.91 9.07 -5.88
CA PHE A 38 -0.02 10.15 -6.34
C PHE A 38 -0.19 11.42 -5.52
N VAL A 39 -1.44 11.81 -5.25
CA VAL A 39 -1.74 12.99 -4.40
C VAL A 39 -1.16 12.78 -3.00
N ALA A 40 -1.42 11.64 -2.37
CA ALA A 40 -0.87 11.36 -1.04
C ALA A 40 0.66 11.30 -1.04
N GLY A 41 1.27 10.67 -2.05
CA GLY A 41 2.73 10.61 -2.20
C GLY A 41 3.35 11.99 -2.38
N ARG A 42 2.75 12.86 -3.21
CA ARG A 42 3.20 14.24 -3.40
C ARG A 42 3.13 15.02 -2.09
N GLU A 43 2.02 14.94 -1.34
CA GLU A 43 1.88 15.60 -0.05
C GLU A 43 2.92 15.13 0.98
N LEU A 44 3.28 13.85 0.98
CA LEU A 44 4.33 13.33 1.85
C LEU A 44 5.70 13.94 1.52
N ILE A 45 6.02 14.15 0.25
CA ILE A 45 7.26 14.82 -0.19
C ILE A 45 7.22 16.31 0.14
N GLU A 46 6.15 17.02 -0.23
CA GLU A 46 5.99 18.46 0.01
C GLU A 46 6.06 18.84 1.50
N ARG A 47 5.56 17.96 2.36
CA ARG A 47 5.62 18.12 3.84
C ARG A 47 6.89 17.55 4.46
N GLU A 48 7.87 17.14 3.65
CA GLU A 48 9.14 16.55 4.10
C GLU A 48 8.94 15.36 5.07
N ARG A 49 7.90 14.54 4.80
CA ARG A 49 7.58 13.38 5.65
C ARG A 49 8.35 12.13 5.26
N VAL A 50 8.80 12.05 3.99
CA VAL A 50 9.58 10.94 3.47
C VAL A 50 10.71 11.42 2.57
N HIS A 51 11.80 10.63 2.49
CA HIS A 51 12.88 10.88 1.54
C HIS A 51 12.58 10.37 0.14
N LYS A 52 11.86 9.25 0.03
CA LYS A 52 11.62 8.52 -1.21
C LYS A 52 10.16 8.04 -1.31
N LEU A 53 9.67 8.01 -2.55
CA LEU A 53 8.46 7.28 -2.92
C LEU A 53 8.88 6.01 -3.65
N LEU A 54 8.50 4.88 -3.09
CA LEU A 54 8.83 3.56 -3.61
C LEU A 54 7.68 3.04 -4.47
N ILE A 55 7.97 2.50 -5.64
CA ILE A 55 7.01 1.88 -6.56
C ILE A 55 7.51 0.52 -7.03
N SER A 56 6.61 -0.33 -7.52
CA SER A 56 6.98 -1.61 -8.14
C SER A 56 7.68 -1.39 -9.48
N ASP A 57 8.80 -2.09 -9.76
CA ASP A 57 9.49 -2.07 -11.06
C ASP A 57 8.84 -2.99 -12.11
N CYS A 58 7.68 -3.56 -11.81
CA CYS A 58 6.99 -4.48 -12.68
C CYS A 58 6.66 -3.90 -14.06
N ARG A 59 6.71 -4.78 -15.08
CA ARG A 59 6.10 -4.51 -16.40
C ARG A 59 4.57 -4.44 -16.28
N PRO A 60 3.88 -3.90 -17.31
CA PRO A 60 2.42 -3.88 -17.31
C PRO A 60 1.82 -5.27 -17.08
N LYS A 61 0.98 -5.40 -16.05
CA LYS A 61 0.25 -6.62 -15.72
C LYS A 61 -0.80 -6.38 -14.63
N SER A 62 -1.80 -7.23 -14.57
CA SER A 62 -2.81 -7.21 -13.50
C SER A 62 -3.49 -5.83 -13.33
N GLY A 63 -3.68 -5.09 -14.43
CA GLY A 63 -4.24 -3.74 -14.41
C GLY A 63 -3.26 -2.62 -14.02
N TYR A 64 -2.04 -2.96 -13.61
CA TYR A 64 -0.95 -2.01 -13.42
C TYR A 64 -0.32 -1.63 -14.76
N ILE A 65 -0.15 -0.35 -15.03
CA ILE A 65 0.36 0.17 -16.30
C ILE A 65 1.87 -0.04 -16.49
N GLY A 66 2.55 -0.58 -15.49
CA GLY A 66 4.00 -0.83 -15.47
C GLY A 66 4.81 0.37 -14.98
N ALA A 67 5.99 0.09 -14.41
CA ALA A 67 6.85 1.06 -13.74
C ALA A 67 7.14 2.30 -14.60
N VAL A 68 7.50 2.11 -15.87
CA VAL A 68 7.86 3.22 -16.76
C VAL A 68 6.70 4.21 -16.97
N ALA A 69 5.51 3.69 -17.27
CA ALA A 69 4.32 4.52 -17.47
C ALA A 69 3.84 5.14 -16.15
N TYR A 70 3.89 4.35 -15.06
CA TYR A 70 3.49 4.81 -13.73
C TYR A 70 4.40 5.93 -13.22
N ARG A 71 5.73 5.77 -13.34
CA ARG A 71 6.72 6.80 -13.01
C ARG A 71 6.49 8.08 -13.82
N ARG A 72 6.23 7.95 -15.13
CA ARG A 72 5.91 9.10 -15.98
C ARG A 72 4.67 9.83 -15.50
N ALA A 73 3.58 9.11 -15.21
CA ALA A 73 2.33 9.68 -14.70
C ALA A 73 2.53 10.36 -13.33
N MET A 74 3.39 9.82 -12.44
CA MET A 74 3.77 10.48 -11.19
C MET A 74 4.46 11.81 -11.43
N ILE A 75 5.42 11.86 -12.36
CA ILE A 75 6.14 13.09 -12.72
C ILE A 75 5.18 14.14 -13.32
N GLU A 76 4.29 13.71 -14.22
CA GLU A 76 3.25 14.56 -14.81
C GLU A 76 2.27 15.10 -13.75
N SER A 77 2.07 14.37 -12.65
CA SER A 77 1.27 14.81 -11.49
C SER A 77 2.01 15.76 -10.53
N GLY A 78 3.26 16.14 -10.85
CA GLY A 78 4.06 17.08 -10.08
C GLY A 78 5.03 16.46 -9.07
N ILE A 79 5.23 15.15 -9.07
CA ILE A 79 6.19 14.48 -8.18
C ILE A 79 7.60 14.57 -8.79
N PRO A 80 8.62 15.10 -8.09
CA PRO A 80 9.98 15.20 -8.60
C PRO A 80 10.56 13.82 -8.95
N ALA A 81 11.15 13.69 -10.13
CA ALA A 81 11.71 12.40 -10.60
C ALA A 81 12.78 11.81 -9.67
N GLY A 82 13.55 12.66 -8.98
CA GLY A 82 14.66 12.23 -8.10
C GLY A 82 14.23 11.60 -6.78
N VAL A 83 12.95 11.72 -6.40
CA VAL A 83 12.42 11.10 -5.17
C VAL A 83 11.76 9.75 -5.43
N ILE A 84 11.54 9.37 -6.71
CA ILE A 84 10.90 8.11 -7.09
C ILE A 84 11.95 7.03 -7.21
N GLU A 85 11.77 5.93 -6.48
CA GLU A 85 12.66 4.77 -6.48
C GLU A 85 11.87 3.49 -6.76
N GLU A 86 12.45 2.63 -7.59
CA GLU A 86 11.80 1.39 -8.00
C GLU A 86 12.27 0.24 -7.10
N VAL A 87 11.31 -0.51 -6.54
CA VAL A 87 11.56 -1.71 -5.78
C VAL A 87 11.66 -2.89 -6.73
N PRO A 88 12.79 -3.62 -6.78
CA PRO A 88 12.96 -4.77 -7.64
C PRO A 88 11.93 -5.87 -7.39
N MET A 89 11.20 -6.25 -8.43
CA MET A 89 10.26 -7.37 -8.42
C MET A 89 10.85 -8.55 -9.21
N GLU A 90 10.84 -9.75 -8.63
CA GLU A 90 11.18 -10.93 -9.41
C GLU A 90 10.17 -11.14 -10.55
N PRO A 91 10.60 -11.76 -11.65
CA PRO A 91 9.66 -12.14 -12.71
C PRO A 91 8.48 -12.91 -12.13
N THR A 92 7.27 -12.43 -12.38
CA THR A 92 6.02 -13.05 -11.93
C THR A 92 4.98 -12.93 -13.03
N GLU A 93 4.13 -13.93 -13.17
CA GLU A 93 3.00 -13.88 -14.10
C GLU A 93 1.90 -12.93 -13.61
N ILE A 94 1.75 -12.78 -12.30
CA ILE A 94 0.69 -12.00 -11.68
C ILE A 94 1.31 -11.04 -10.66
N LEU A 95 0.95 -9.77 -10.74
CA LEU A 95 1.23 -8.81 -9.68
C LEU A 95 0.04 -8.74 -8.71
N HIS A 96 0.29 -9.02 -7.45
CA HIS A 96 -0.72 -8.88 -6.39
C HIS A 96 -0.09 -8.40 -5.08
N THR A 97 -0.92 -7.86 -4.21
CA THR A 97 -0.54 -7.17 -2.97
C THR A 97 0.45 -7.97 -2.10
N GLN A 98 0.33 -9.30 -2.03
CA GLN A 98 1.23 -10.13 -1.24
C GLN A 98 2.65 -10.16 -1.82
N ILE A 99 2.79 -10.32 -3.14
CA ILE A 99 4.09 -10.29 -3.82
C ILE A 99 4.75 -8.93 -3.63
N GLU A 100 4.01 -7.85 -3.86
CA GLU A 100 4.50 -6.49 -3.63
C GLU A 100 5.00 -6.34 -2.19
N SER A 101 4.17 -6.69 -1.21
CA SER A 101 4.52 -6.54 0.21
C SER A 101 5.79 -7.30 0.60
N GLN A 102 5.93 -8.55 0.14
CA GLN A 102 7.11 -9.36 0.42
C GLN A 102 8.39 -8.75 -0.17
N ARG A 103 8.31 -8.19 -1.38
CA ARG A 103 9.45 -7.55 -2.05
C ARG A 103 9.84 -6.24 -1.40
N VAL A 104 8.84 -5.43 -1.07
CA VAL A 104 9.06 -4.15 -0.38
C VAL A 104 9.72 -4.35 0.99
N VAL A 105 9.29 -5.35 1.75
CA VAL A 105 9.90 -5.67 3.06
C VAL A 105 11.35 -6.13 2.90
N ARG A 106 11.65 -7.00 1.93
CA ARG A 106 13.04 -7.41 1.63
C ARG A 106 13.90 -6.25 1.17
N PHE A 107 13.35 -5.38 0.33
CA PHE A 107 14.03 -4.16 -0.11
C PHE A 107 14.33 -3.24 1.08
N ALA A 108 13.33 -3.01 1.95
CA ALA A 108 13.52 -2.21 3.16
C ALA A 108 14.61 -2.77 4.08
N GLU A 109 14.65 -4.09 4.27
CA GLU A 109 15.70 -4.78 5.02
C GLU A 109 17.09 -4.57 4.39
N ALA A 110 17.21 -4.79 3.08
CA ALA A 110 18.47 -4.62 2.34
C ALA A 110 18.98 -3.16 2.36
N GLN A 111 18.06 -2.17 2.36
CA GLN A 111 18.40 -0.75 2.47
C GLN A 111 18.57 -0.27 3.91
N GLY A 112 18.35 -1.13 4.89
CA GLY A 112 18.44 -0.77 6.32
C GLY A 112 17.32 0.16 6.81
N TYR A 113 16.17 0.19 6.11
CA TYR A 113 15.03 0.99 6.52
C TYR A 113 14.47 0.49 7.85
N ARG A 114 14.12 1.40 8.73
CA ARG A 114 13.52 1.10 10.04
C ARG A 114 12.04 1.45 10.07
N ARG A 115 11.62 2.35 9.21
CA ARG A 115 10.24 2.86 9.14
C ARG A 115 9.84 2.99 7.68
N LEU A 116 8.61 2.65 7.38
CA LEU A 116 8.06 2.78 6.04
C LEU A 116 6.58 3.18 6.12
N ILE A 117 6.17 4.11 5.26
CA ILE A 117 4.76 4.46 5.08
C ILE A 117 4.17 3.59 3.97
N VAL A 118 2.95 3.11 4.19
CA VAL A 118 2.17 2.29 3.24
C VAL A 118 1.03 3.12 2.70
N VAL A 119 0.99 3.31 1.38
CA VAL A 119 -0.03 4.11 0.69
C VAL A 119 -0.77 3.26 -0.34
N SER A 120 -2.09 3.25 -0.28
CA SER A 120 -2.97 2.64 -1.27
C SER A 120 -4.26 3.47 -1.39
N SER A 121 -5.11 3.18 -2.38
CA SER A 121 -6.43 3.82 -2.46
C SER A 121 -7.26 3.50 -1.20
N PRO A 122 -8.12 4.43 -0.71
CA PRO A 122 -8.80 4.29 0.58
C PRO A 122 -9.57 2.98 0.76
N PHE A 123 -10.30 2.52 -0.28
CA PHE A 123 -11.05 1.26 -0.22
C PHE A 123 -10.16 0.02 -0.17
N HIS A 124 -8.91 0.10 -0.63
CA HIS A 124 -7.91 -0.98 -0.62
C HIS A 124 -6.94 -0.89 0.57
N GLN A 125 -6.87 0.25 1.27
CA GLN A 125 -5.83 0.54 2.28
C GLN A 125 -5.79 -0.50 3.40
N GLU A 126 -6.93 -0.98 3.89
CA GLU A 126 -6.95 -1.99 4.96
C GLU A 126 -6.21 -3.26 4.54
N ARG A 127 -6.55 -3.84 3.37
CA ARG A 127 -5.90 -5.06 2.90
C ARG A 127 -4.43 -4.85 2.57
N ALA A 128 -4.08 -3.73 1.94
CA ALA A 128 -2.71 -3.37 1.62
C ALA A 128 -1.85 -3.30 2.89
N PHE A 129 -2.33 -2.63 3.94
CA PHE A 129 -1.63 -2.49 5.20
C PHE A 129 -1.52 -3.81 5.97
N ILE A 130 -2.61 -4.59 6.09
CA ILE A 130 -2.59 -5.91 6.72
C ILE A 130 -1.57 -6.83 6.03
N THR A 131 -1.54 -6.80 4.69
CA THR A 131 -0.60 -7.62 3.91
C THR A 131 0.85 -7.20 4.14
N MET A 132 1.12 -5.89 4.18
CA MET A 132 2.47 -5.37 4.43
C MET A 132 2.95 -5.69 5.85
N VAL A 133 2.10 -5.52 6.87
CA VAL A 133 2.42 -5.91 8.25
C VAL A 133 2.65 -7.42 8.36
N THR A 134 1.83 -8.23 7.67
CA THR A 134 2.03 -9.69 7.61
C THR A 134 3.41 -10.05 7.06
N ALA A 135 3.81 -9.43 5.96
CA ALA A 135 5.12 -9.63 5.36
C ALA A 135 6.25 -9.18 6.30
N ALA A 136 6.11 -8.01 6.92
CA ALA A 136 7.11 -7.48 7.85
C ALA A 136 7.29 -8.38 9.07
N LEU A 137 6.21 -8.81 9.72
CA LEU A 137 6.30 -9.69 10.89
C LEU A 137 6.93 -11.04 10.58
N ARG A 138 6.85 -11.52 9.33
CA ARG A 138 7.44 -12.79 8.89
C ARG A 138 8.90 -12.66 8.46
N GLN A 139 9.31 -11.53 7.86
CA GLN A 139 10.60 -11.40 7.19
C GLN A 139 11.52 -10.39 7.88
N TYR A 140 10.99 -9.27 8.34
CA TYR A 140 11.76 -8.18 8.96
C TYR A 140 10.96 -7.54 10.11
N PRO A 141 10.80 -8.23 11.27
CA PRO A 141 9.92 -7.79 12.36
C PRO A 141 10.29 -6.45 13.00
N SER A 142 11.52 -5.96 12.82
CA SER A 142 11.95 -4.66 13.32
C SER A 142 11.48 -3.48 12.46
N LEU A 143 10.94 -3.72 11.26
CA LEU A 143 10.40 -2.68 10.39
C LEU A 143 9.09 -2.13 10.96
N LYS A 144 9.06 -0.86 11.28
CA LYS A 144 7.84 -0.15 11.71
C LYS A 144 7.09 0.41 10.50
N LEU A 145 5.85 -0.01 10.35
CA LEU A 145 4.99 0.37 9.23
C LEU A 145 3.93 1.36 9.72
N TYR A 146 3.70 2.39 8.93
CA TYR A 146 2.68 3.42 9.14
C TYR A 146 1.75 3.46 7.95
N SER A 147 0.47 3.78 8.19
CA SER A 147 -0.55 3.80 7.16
C SER A 147 -0.94 5.24 6.81
N VAL A 148 -0.88 5.56 5.53
CA VAL A 148 -1.41 6.83 5.00
C VAL A 148 -2.30 6.47 3.82
N PRO A 149 -3.64 6.54 3.97
CA PRO A 149 -4.53 6.32 2.85
C PRO A 149 -4.29 7.31 1.72
N GLY A 150 -4.47 6.86 0.49
CA GLY A 150 -4.49 7.73 -0.66
C GLY A 150 -5.59 8.80 -0.56
N ALA A 151 -5.48 9.85 -1.36
CA ALA A 151 -6.50 10.90 -1.39
C ALA A 151 -7.87 10.31 -1.79
N PRO A 152 -8.95 10.78 -1.18
CA PRO A 152 -10.29 10.32 -1.51
C PRO A 152 -10.64 10.64 -2.96
N GLN A 153 -11.41 9.75 -3.57
CA GLN A 153 -11.97 9.88 -4.93
C GLN A 153 -13.48 9.57 -4.86
N PRO A 154 -14.28 9.93 -5.87
CA PRO A 154 -15.71 9.68 -5.86
C PRO A 154 -16.05 8.21 -5.59
N TRP A 155 -16.92 7.96 -4.62
CA TRP A 155 -17.26 6.61 -4.16
C TRP A 155 -18.23 5.88 -5.10
N ASP A 156 -19.01 6.62 -5.86
CA ASP A 156 -20.00 6.15 -6.83
C ASP A 156 -19.42 5.91 -8.24
N GLU A 157 -18.15 6.26 -8.46
CA GLU A 157 -17.47 6.01 -9.73
C GLU A 157 -17.16 4.52 -9.89
N VAL A 158 -17.56 3.96 -11.04
CA VAL A 158 -17.23 2.58 -11.42
C VAL A 158 -15.80 2.51 -11.93
N VAL A 159 -15.01 1.68 -11.29
CA VAL A 159 -13.59 1.53 -11.60
C VAL A 159 -13.20 0.06 -11.74
N THR A 160 -12.11 -0.17 -12.45
CA THR A 160 -11.48 -1.49 -12.51
C THR A 160 -10.51 -1.65 -11.34
N HIS A 161 -10.54 -2.81 -10.71
CA HIS A 161 -9.69 -3.16 -9.59
C HIS A 161 -9.21 -4.61 -9.69
N SER A 162 -8.26 -4.96 -8.83
CA SER A 162 -7.80 -6.34 -8.61
C SER A 162 -7.49 -7.12 -9.89
N GLN A 163 -6.28 -7.00 -10.32
CA GLN A 163 -5.76 -7.70 -11.51
C GLN A 163 -6.45 -7.28 -12.82
N GLY A 164 -7.14 -6.13 -12.81
CA GLY A 164 -7.86 -5.64 -13.99
C GLY A 164 -9.15 -6.42 -14.34
N THR A 165 -9.62 -7.28 -13.44
CA THR A 165 -10.74 -8.20 -13.70
C THR A 165 -12.01 -7.88 -12.94
N LEU A 166 -11.91 -7.17 -11.82
CA LEU A 166 -13.06 -6.79 -11.00
C LEU A 166 -13.49 -5.36 -11.33
N GLN A 167 -14.78 -5.16 -11.60
CA GLN A 167 -15.37 -3.86 -11.80
C GLN A 167 -16.49 -3.62 -10.79
N GLY A 168 -16.60 -2.39 -10.32
CA GLY A 168 -17.64 -1.94 -9.39
C GLY A 168 -17.36 -0.51 -8.97
N THR A 169 -18.33 0.12 -8.31
CA THR A 169 -18.07 1.41 -7.65
C THR A 169 -17.03 1.25 -6.56
N ARG A 170 -16.30 2.31 -6.24
CA ARG A 170 -15.32 2.24 -5.13
C ARG A 170 -15.98 1.83 -3.82
N ALA A 171 -17.25 2.21 -3.60
CA ALA A 171 -18.02 1.81 -2.43
C ALA A 171 -18.28 0.29 -2.40
N GLU A 172 -18.69 -0.30 -3.52
CA GLU A 172 -18.93 -1.76 -3.64
C GLU A 172 -17.65 -2.56 -3.48
N LEU A 173 -16.51 -2.03 -3.96
CA LEU A 173 -15.21 -2.67 -3.84
C LEU A 173 -14.74 -2.84 -2.40
N ILE A 174 -15.24 -2.06 -1.43
CA ILE A 174 -14.96 -2.27 0.00
C ILE A 174 -15.38 -3.68 0.43
N ALA A 175 -16.58 -4.11 0.05
CA ALA A 175 -17.08 -5.45 0.40
C ALA A 175 -16.20 -6.57 -0.20
N GLU A 176 -15.72 -6.38 -1.43
CA GLU A 176 -14.82 -7.34 -2.08
C GLU A 176 -13.44 -7.40 -1.39
N GLU A 177 -12.92 -6.28 -0.91
CA GLU A 177 -11.69 -6.25 -0.13
C GLU A 177 -11.86 -6.96 1.23
N GLN A 178 -13.00 -6.81 1.90
CA GLN A 178 -13.31 -7.53 3.14
C GLN A 178 -13.34 -9.05 2.92
N LYS A 179 -14.04 -9.52 1.88
CA LYS A 179 -14.07 -10.95 1.49
C LYS A 179 -12.66 -11.51 1.25
N ARG A 180 -11.79 -10.72 0.62
CA ARG A 180 -10.40 -11.12 0.37
C ARG A 180 -9.57 -11.20 1.63
N ILE A 181 -9.70 -10.25 2.55
CA ILE A 181 -9.04 -10.30 3.85
C ILE A 181 -9.44 -11.58 4.58
N GLU A 182 -10.74 -11.89 4.64
CA GLU A 182 -11.23 -13.11 5.28
C GLU A 182 -10.69 -14.37 4.60
N LYS A 183 -10.82 -14.46 3.27
CA LYS A 183 -10.32 -15.58 2.48
C LYS A 183 -8.84 -15.85 2.73
N TYR A 184 -8.01 -14.83 2.59
CA TYR A 184 -6.55 -14.98 2.71
C TYR A 184 -6.12 -15.19 4.17
N THR A 185 -6.88 -14.73 5.15
CA THR A 185 -6.66 -15.08 6.55
C THR A 185 -6.94 -16.57 6.83
N ILE A 186 -8.02 -17.10 6.28
CA ILE A 186 -8.36 -18.54 6.39
C ILE A 186 -7.31 -19.40 5.71
N GLN A 187 -6.79 -18.98 4.56
CA GLN A 187 -5.73 -19.66 3.82
C GLN A 187 -4.35 -19.57 4.49
N GLY A 188 -4.20 -18.73 5.51
CA GLY A 188 -2.94 -18.49 6.19
C GLY A 188 -2.00 -17.53 5.45
N ASP A 189 -2.44 -16.90 4.36
CA ASP A 189 -1.65 -15.90 3.62
C ASP A 189 -1.53 -14.59 4.40
N LEU A 190 -2.58 -14.22 5.13
CA LEU A 190 -2.60 -13.06 6.02
C LEU A 190 -2.63 -13.47 7.48
N LEU A 191 -1.97 -12.70 8.33
CA LEU A 191 -2.13 -12.82 9.78
C LEU A 191 -3.54 -12.35 10.22
N PRO A 192 -4.09 -12.94 11.30
CA PRO A 192 -5.37 -12.52 11.84
C PRO A 192 -5.40 -11.03 12.20
N ARG A 193 -6.54 -10.36 11.98
CA ARG A 193 -6.75 -8.95 12.36
C ARG A 193 -6.33 -8.63 13.80
N GLN A 194 -6.54 -9.57 14.72
CA GLN A 194 -6.12 -9.40 16.12
C GLN A 194 -4.60 -9.26 16.25
N THR A 195 -3.82 -10.01 15.47
CA THR A 195 -2.35 -9.91 15.45
C THR A 195 -1.90 -8.55 14.89
N ILE A 196 -2.56 -8.08 13.83
CA ILE A 196 -2.29 -6.75 13.26
C ILE A 196 -2.61 -5.63 14.26
N LEU A 197 -3.72 -5.75 14.99
CA LEU A 197 -4.09 -4.79 16.03
C LEU A 197 -3.06 -4.80 17.18
N GLN A 198 -2.60 -5.97 17.60
CA GLN A 198 -1.53 -6.09 18.60
C GLN A 198 -0.22 -5.43 18.11
N TYR A 199 0.14 -5.65 16.84
CA TYR A 199 1.29 -4.97 16.23
C TYR A 199 1.15 -3.45 16.32
N LEU A 200 0.01 -2.87 15.94
CA LEU A 200 -0.22 -1.42 16.00
C LEU A 200 -0.10 -0.90 17.42
N ARG A 201 -0.71 -1.58 18.40
CA ARG A 201 -0.65 -1.20 19.82
C ARG A 201 0.78 -1.28 20.40
N ALA A 202 1.61 -2.19 19.88
CA ALA A 202 3.00 -2.35 20.35
C ALA A 202 3.96 -1.39 19.63
N ARG A 203 3.60 -0.92 18.41
CA ARG A 203 4.37 0.04 17.62
C ARG A 203 4.26 1.46 18.20
N ASP A 204 3.04 1.85 18.63
CA ASP A 204 2.70 3.17 19.18
C ASP A 204 3.19 3.33 20.64
#